data_d05014ad7e2fba897da33828b853b9f8
#
_entry.id   d05014ad7e2fba897da33828b853b9f8
#
_cell.length_a   1.000
_cell.length_b   1.000
_cell.length_c   1.000
_cell.angle_alpha   90.00
_cell.angle_beta   90.00
_cell.angle_gamma   90.00
#
_symmetry.space_group_name_H-M   'P 1'
#
loop_
_entity.id
_entity.type
_entity.pdbx_description
1 polymer ?
#
loop_
_entity_poly.entity_id
_entity_poly.type
_entity_poly.pdbx_seq_one_letter_code
_entity_poly.pdbx_strand_id
1 'polypeptide(L)'
;IMNTRLKYFVLLLMCLLVDTSDAKVTLPSIISQNMVLQQQAKVNIWGKAAPNEKITLKASWTQKVYTTEADENGRWKMQIKTPKACTGQWLDIEGENQIHIPNILIGEVWLCTGQSNMEFPVAHNPKEKWKTGIIHEEKEMQDATFNEIRLFHVEHQLAPDGEKEDCQGEWRICNPENLKEFSAIGFIFGRKLYKTLNVPVGLIQSTWGGTHAESWTSMEVMKNNP
;
A
#
# COMPACT_ATOMS: atom_id res chain seq x y z
N ILE A 1 -29.59 12.89 49.12
CA ILE A 1 -30.09 13.73 48.02
C ILE A 1 -28.97 14.65 47.64
N MET A 2 -28.29 14.33 46.54
CA MET A 2 -27.14 15.09 46.04
C MET A 2 -27.60 16.46 45.52
N ASN A 3 -26.95 17.54 45.99
CA ASN A 3 -27.28 18.92 45.68
C ASN A 3 -27.21 19.18 44.17
N THR A 4 -28.22 19.86 43.62
CA THR A 4 -28.35 20.12 42.17
C THR A 4 -27.09 20.79 41.57
N ARG A 5 -26.46 21.69 42.33
CA ARG A 5 -25.20 22.34 41.90
C ARG A 5 -24.03 21.34 41.78
N LEU A 6 -23.98 20.32 42.63
CA LEU A 6 -22.98 19.26 42.57
C LEU A 6 -23.19 18.35 41.36
N LYS A 7 -24.46 18.12 40.95
CA LYS A 7 -24.80 17.37 39.73
C LYS A 7 -24.29 18.06 38.45
N TYR A 8 -24.49 19.38 38.37
CA TYR A 8 -24.01 20.15 37.23
C TYR A 8 -22.48 20.26 37.20
N PHE A 9 -21.83 20.34 38.36
CA PHE A 9 -20.37 20.36 38.45
C PHE A 9 -19.75 19.02 38.05
N VAL A 10 -20.36 17.88 38.42
CA VAL A 10 -19.95 16.54 38.01
C VAL A 10 -20.19 16.34 36.50
N LEU A 11 -21.33 16.83 35.97
CA LEU A 11 -21.62 16.77 34.55
C LEU A 11 -20.63 17.63 33.72
N LEU A 12 -20.27 18.80 34.20
CA LEU A 12 -19.29 19.69 33.58
C LEU A 12 -17.88 19.07 33.63
N LEU A 13 -17.52 18.40 34.73
CA LEU A 13 -16.22 17.73 34.87
C LEU A 13 -16.13 16.46 33.97
N MET A 14 -17.25 15.78 33.71
CA MET A 14 -17.33 14.65 32.83
C MET A 14 -17.19 15.03 31.34
N CYS A 15 -17.58 16.25 30.96
CA CYS A 15 -17.38 16.80 29.62
C CYS A 15 -15.93 17.24 29.33
N LEU A 16 -15.08 17.30 30.36
CA LEU A 16 -13.66 17.69 30.22
C LEU A 16 -12.70 16.49 30.07
N LEU A 17 -13.21 15.27 30.23
CA LEU A 17 -12.48 14.05 29.83
C LEU A 17 -12.69 13.78 28.34
N VAL A 18 -12.33 14.74 27.49
CA VAL A 18 -12.02 14.42 26.11
C VAL A 18 -10.75 13.60 26.18
N ASP A 19 -10.86 12.30 26.07
CA ASP A 19 -9.72 11.47 25.73
C ASP A 19 -9.12 12.06 24.46
N THR A 20 -8.09 12.85 24.58
CA THR A 20 -7.18 13.12 23.48
C THR A 20 -6.47 11.81 23.23
N SER A 21 -7.14 10.93 22.49
CA SER A 21 -6.45 9.85 21.82
C SER A 21 -5.37 10.52 20.98
N ASP A 22 -4.11 10.36 21.39
CA ASP A 22 -2.94 10.74 20.59
C ASP A 22 -3.01 9.93 19.29
N ALA A 23 -3.82 10.39 18.35
CA ALA A 23 -3.97 9.77 17.06
C ALA A 23 -2.74 10.12 16.23
N LYS A 24 -1.68 9.34 16.43
CA LYS A 24 -0.42 9.45 15.70
C LYS A 24 -0.64 9.30 14.19
N VAL A 25 0.18 9.97 13.42
CA VAL A 25 0.24 9.75 11.97
C VAL A 25 0.45 8.27 11.68
N THR A 26 -0.42 7.70 10.87
CA THR A 26 -0.35 6.32 10.37
C THR A 26 -0.46 6.30 8.86
N LEU A 27 0.15 5.28 8.25
CA LEU A 27 0.21 5.11 6.81
C LEU A 27 -0.43 3.77 6.41
N PRO A 28 -1.04 3.68 5.23
CA PRO A 28 -1.50 2.41 4.71
C PRO A 28 -0.32 1.51 4.35
N SER A 29 -0.54 0.21 4.37
CA SER A 29 0.49 -0.82 4.15
C SER A 29 1.28 -0.62 2.85
N ILE A 30 0.63 -0.11 1.81
CA ILE A 30 1.27 0.15 0.51
C ILE A 30 2.28 1.29 0.55
N ILE A 31 2.18 2.20 1.54
CA ILE A 31 3.14 3.30 1.75
C ILE A 31 4.10 2.90 2.86
N SER A 32 5.09 2.11 2.52
CA SER A 32 6.03 1.53 3.48
C SER A 32 7.43 1.35 2.87
N GLN A 33 8.37 0.88 3.68
CA GLN A 33 9.72 0.59 3.21
C GLN A 33 9.72 -0.36 2.01
N ASN A 34 10.72 -0.27 1.16
CA ASN A 34 10.88 -1.04 -0.07
C ASN A 34 9.88 -0.71 -1.19
N MET A 35 8.93 0.22 -1.00
CA MET A 35 7.98 0.58 -2.04
C MET A 35 8.66 1.12 -3.31
N VAL A 36 7.94 1.02 -4.42
CA VAL A 36 8.29 1.71 -5.67
C VAL A 36 7.24 2.79 -5.93
N LEU A 37 7.70 3.99 -6.27
CA LEU A 37 6.85 5.08 -6.71
C LEU A 37 7.00 5.29 -8.22
N GLN A 38 5.90 5.59 -8.90
CA GLN A 38 5.92 5.87 -10.34
C GLN A 38 6.85 7.04 -10.64
N GLN A 39 7.76 6.87 -11.61
CA GLN A 39 8.69 7.91 -12.04
C GLN A 39 7.99 9.04 -12.81
N GLN A 40 8.58 10.25 -12.78
CA GLN A 40 8.14 11.43 -13.54
C GLN A 40 6.64 11.75 -13.41
N ALA A 41 6.06 11.45 -12.25
CA ALA A 41 4.65 11.57 -11.98
C ALA A 41 4.36 12.44 -10.77
N LYS A 42 3.10 12.80 -10.59
CA LYS A 42 2.56 13.30 -9.33
C LYS A 42 1.93 12.12 -8.61
N VAL A 43 2.58 11.65 -7.55
CA VAL A 43 2.10 10.52 -6.76
C VAL A 43 1.41 11.00 -5.49
N ASN A 44 0.39 10.29 -5.07
CA ASN A 44 -0.29 10.58 -3.82
C ASN A 44 0.39 9.82 -2.68
N ILE A 45 0.60 10.52 -1.55
CA ILE A 45 0.94 9.94 -0.25
C ILE A 45 -0.18 10.34 0.69
N TRP A 46 -0.70 9.39 1.46
CA TRP A 46 -1.86 9.60 2.32
C TRP A 46 -1.81 8.75 3.58
N GLY A 47 -2.63 9.08 4.55
CA GLY A 47 -2.73 8.36 5.80
C GLY A 47 -3.79 8.94 6.73
N LYS A 48 -3.67 8.58 8.01
CA LYS A 48 -4.50 9.12 9.07
C LYS A 48 -3.64 9.84 10.10
N ALA A 49 -4.24 10.76 10.82
CA ALA A 49 -3.65 11.56 11.90
C ALA A 49 -4.77 12.07 12.82
N ALA A 50 -4.46 12.87 13.84
CA ALA A 50 -5.49 13.58 14.58
C ALA A 50 -6.23 14.58 13.66
N PRO A 51 -7.53 14.85 13.89
CA PRO A 51 -8.25 15.89 13.16
C PRO A 51 -7.51 17.25 13.26
N ASN A 52 -7.41 17.92 12.10
CA ASN A 52 -6.71 19.22 11.96
C ASN A 52 -5.20 19.16 12.28
N GLU A 53 -4.62 17.98 12.40
CA GLU A 53 -3.18 17.83 12.59
C GLU A 53 -2.42 18.27 11.34
N LYS A 54 -1.37 19.07 11.53
CA LYS A 54 -0.49 19.52 10.46
C LYS A 54 0.57 18.45 10.18
N ILE A 55 0.59 17.96 8.96
CA ILE A 55 1.54 16.94 8.50
C ILE A 55 2.54 17.59 7.54
N THR A 56 3.82 17.30 7.73
CA THR A 56 4.89 17.67 6.80
C THR A 56 5.53 16.43 6.20
N LEU A 57 6.00 16.55 4.94
CA LEU A 57 6.69 15.49 4.23
C LEU A 57 7.93 16.05 3.56
N LYS A 58 9.05 15.38 3.78
CA LYS A 58 10.34 15.59 3.09
C LYS A 58 10.67 14.36 2.26
N ALA A 59 11.17 14.56 1.07
CA ALA A 59 11.62 13.50 0.18
C ALA A 59 13.08 13.71 -0.18
N SER A 60 13.88 12.64 -0.17
CA SER A 60 15.34 12.68 -0.42
C SER A 60 15.74 13.33 -1.74
N TRP A 61 14.87 13.27 -2.75
CA TRP A 61 15.15 13.76 -4.10
C TRP A 61 14.80 15.23 -4.34
N THR A 62 14.36 15.96 -3.31
CA THR A 62 14.00 17.39 -3.46
C THR A 62 14.19 18.15 -2.16
N GLN A 63 14.52 19.45 -2.27
CA GLN A 63 14.56 20.34 -1.12
C GLN A 63 13.17 20.87 -0.71
N LYS A 64 12.14 20.57 -1.50
CA LYS A 64 10.79 21.01 -1.21
C LYS A 64 10.22 20.27 -0.02
N VAL A 65 9.69 21.01 0.94
CA VAL A 65 8.86 20.49 2.03
C VAL A 65 7.40 20.59 1.61
N TYR A 66 6.70 19.48 1.68
CA TYR A 66 5.26 19.41 1.40
C TYR A 66 4.52 19.47 2.72
N THR A 67 3.38 20.14 2.75
CA THR A 67 2.55 20.26 3.95
C THR A 67 1.09 20.06 3.61
N THR A 68 0.34 19.46 4.53
CA THR A 68 -1.12 19.34 4.49
C THR A 68 -1.67 19.36 5.91
N GLU A 69 -2.97 19.35 6.05
CA GLU A 69 -3.70 19.22 7.30
C GLU A 69 -4.69 18.07 7.19
N ALA A 70 -4.83 17.28 8.24
CA ALA A 70 -5.82 16.22 8.29
C ALA A 70 -7.22 16.82 8.37
N ASP A 71 -8.19 16.19 7.71
CA ASP A 71 -9.58 16.60 7.76
C ASP A 71 -10.23 16.28 9.13
N GLU A 72 -11.52 16.60 9.29
CA GLU A 72 -12.30 16.33 10.50
C GLU A 72 -12.40 14.83 10.84
N ASN A 73 -12.16 13.95 9.87
CA ASN A 73 -12.13 12.50 10.02
C ASN A 73 -10.70 11.96 10.22
N GLY A 74 -9.71 12.85 10.37
CA GLY A 74 -8.32 12.50 10.52
C GLY A 74 -7.64 11.99 9.24
N ARG A 75 -8.23 12.17 8.06
CA ARG A 75 -7.65 11.75 6.79
C ARG A 75 -6.80 12.86 6.19
N TRP A 76 -5.63 12.52 5.72
CA TRP A 76 -4.78 13.46 5.01
C TRP A 76 -4.24 12.88 3.71
N LYS A 77 -3.92 13.76 2.76
CA LYS A 77 -3.35 13.40 1.46
C LYS A 77 -2.46 14.51 0.95
N MET A 78 -1.30 14.13 0.41
CA MET A 78 -0.38 15.02 -0.29
C MET A 78 -0.08 14.49 -1.67
N GLN A 79 0.16 15.40 -2.61
CA GLN A 79 0.66 15.04 -3.94
C GLN A 79 2.12 15.51 -4.06
N ILE A 80 3.02 14.56 -4.28
CA ILE A 80 4.45 14.83 -4.45
C ILE A 80 4.91 14.49 -5.85
N LYS A 81 5.89 15.25 -6.37
CA LYS A 81 6.44 15.01 -7.70
C LYS A 81 7.67 14.11 -7.60
N THR A 82 7.69 13.02 -8.36
CA THR A 82 8.81 12.09 -8.45
C THR A 82 9.77 12.47 -9.61
N PRO A 83 11.06 12.21 -9.46
CA PRO A 83 12.06 12.40 -10.52
C PRO A 83 12.01 11.27 -11.56
N LYS A 84 12.99 11.23 -12.45
CA LYS A 84 13.34 10.05 -13.25
C LYS A 84 13.73 8.89 -12.34
N ALA A 85 13.65 7.67 -12.89
CA ALA A 85 13.99 6.45 -12.18
C ALA A 85 15.33 6.54 -11.44
N CYS A 86 15.31 6.15 -10.18
CA CYS A 86 16.50 6.12 -9.30
C CYS A 86 16.24 5.22 -8.09
N THR A 87 17.29 4.90 -7.36
CA THR A 87 17.27 4.02 -6.18
C THR A 87 17.70 4.77 -4.92
N GLY A 88 17.58 4.10 -3.75
CA GLY A 88 18.11 4.61 -2.48
C GLY A 88 17.39 5.86 -1.96
N GLN A 89 16.13 6.01 -2.27
CA GLN A 89 15.33 7.16 -1.82
C GLN A 89 14.64 6.88 -0.49
N TRP A 90 14.21 7.95 0.17
CA TRP A 90 13.48 7.90 1.43
C TRP A 90 12.44 9.02 1.52
N LEU A 91 11.47 8.83 2.41
CA LEU A 91 10.52 9.85 2.85
C LEU A 91 10.58 9.99 4.36
N ASP A 92 10.53 11.22 4.85
CA ASP A 92 10.26 11.57 6.25
C ASP A 92 8.90 12.25 6.34
N ILE A 93 8.05 11.74 7.19
CA ILE A 93 6.71 12.27 7.46
C ILE A 93 6.65 12.62 8.93
N GLU A 94 6.27 13.84 9.23
CA GLU A 94 6.24 14.42 10.58
C GLU A 94 4.87 15.04 10.87
N GLY A 95 4.30 14.64 12.00
CA GLY A 95 3.13 15.19 12.67
C GLY A 95 3.37 15.08 14.17
N GLU A 96 2.42 14.56 14.95
CA GLU A 96 2.60 14.20 16.37
C GLU A 96 3.74 13.19 16.60
N ASN A 97 4.01 12.36 15.60
CA ASN A 97 5.13 11.43 15.54
C ASN A 97 5.93 11.61 14.25
N GLN A 98 7.06 10.92 14.18
CA GLN A 98 7.91 10.89 12.98
C GLN A 98 7.93 9.48 12.40
N ILE A 99 7.80 9.40 11.06
CA ILE A 99 7.88 8.17 10.30
C ILE A 99 8.97 8.33 9.25
N HIS A 100 9.99 7.47 9.30
CA HIS A 100 11.02 7.37 8.28
C HIS A 100 10.77 6.14 7.41
N ILE A 101 10.64 6.33 6.09
CA ILE A 101 10.42 5.26 5.12
C ILE A 101 11.69 5.13 4.26
N PRO A 102 12.56 4.17 4.53
CA PRO A 102 13.79 3.96 3.77
C PRO A 102 13.59 3.09 2.54
N ASN A 103 14.66 3.01 1.73
CA ASN A 103 14.80 2.07 0.62
C ASN A 103 13.68 2.15 -0.42
N ILE A 104 13.24 3.37 -0.72
CA ILE A 104 12.26 3.64 -1.78
C ILE A 104 12.97 3.62 -3.12
N LEU A 105 12.33 3.01 -4.12
CA LEU A 105 12.74 3.08 -5.51
C LEU A 105 11.78 3.99 -6.29
N ILE A 106 12.30 4.67 -7.29
CA ILE A 106 11.51 5.42 -8.27
C ILE A 106 11.64 4.70 -9.61
N GLY A 107 10.52 4.28 -10.20
CA GLY A 107 10.53 3.47 -11.43
C GLY A 107 9.13 3.29 -12.00
N GLU A 108 8.86 2.14 -12.58
CA GLU A 108 7.56 1.77 -13.11
C GLU A 108 6.74 1.00 -12.06
N VAL A 109 5.46 1.35 -11.90
CA VAL A 109 4.55 0.67 -10.97
C VAL A 109 3.37 0.09 -11.73
N TRP A 110 3.12 -1.21 -11.53
CA TRP A 110 2.07 -1.94 -12.22
C TRP A 110 1.17 -2.70 -11.26
N LEU A 111 -0.15 -2.56 -11.47
CA LEU A 111 -1.16 -3.34 -10.77
C LEU A 111 -1.47 -4.61 -11.57
N CYS A 112 -1.18 -5.76 -10.98
CA CYS A 112 -1.48 -7.09 -11.49
C CYS A 112 -2.78 -7.55 -10.82
N THR A 113 -3.91 -7.40 -11.50
CA THR A 113 -5.23 -7.66 -10.92
C THR A 113 -6.03 -8.65 -11.76
N GLY A 114 -6.91 -9.39 -11.11
CA GLY A 114 -7.79 -10.37 -11.75
C GLY A 114 -7.99 -11.62 -10.90
N GLN A 115 -8.40 -12.70 -11.56
CA GLN A 115 -8.67 -13.96 -10.90
C GLN A 115 -7.59 -15.03 -11.19
N SER A 116 -7.96 -16.29 -11.31
CA SER A 116 -7.10 -17.49 -11.33
C SER A 116 -5.84 -17.37 -12.19
N ASN A 117 -5.93 -16.87 -13.41
CA ASN A 117 -4.75 -16.76 -14.29
C ASN A 117 -3.72 -15.76 -13.76
N MET A 118 -4.20 -14.63 -13.22
CA MET A 118 -3.31 -13.62 -12.63
C MET A 118 -2.81 -14.03 -11.24
N GLU A 119 -3.57 -14.85 -10.50
CA GLU A 119 -3.17 -15.38 -9.21
C GLU A 119 -2.18 -16.54 -9.31
N PHE A 120 -2.14 -17.22 -10.44
CA PHE A 120 -1.32 -18.42 -10.64
C PHE A 120 0.15 -18.18 -10.27
N PRO A 121 0.72 -18.93 -9.30
CA PRO A 121 2.01 -18.62 -8.71
C PRO A 121 3.18 -19.12 -9.58
N VAL A 122 4.36 -18.57 -9.31
CA VAL A 122 5.61 -19.03 -9.92
C VAL A 122 5.96 -20.45 -9.50
N ALA A 123 5.90 -20.73 -8.18
CA ALA A 123 6.21 -22.05 -7.66
C ALA A 123 4.94 -22.85 -7.36
N HIS A 124 5.04 -24.16 -7.48
CA HIS A 124 3.97 -25.03 -7.08
C HIS A 124 3.71 -24.96 -5.56
N ASN A 125 2.44 -25.02 -5.17
CA ASN A 125 2.05 -25.10 -3.76
C ASN A 125 1.45 -26.50 -3.48
N PRO A 126 2.12 -27.37 -2.72
CA PRO A 126 1.65 -28.73 -2.48
C PRO A 126 0.34 -28.81 -1.68
N LYS A 127 -0.04 -27.71 -1.01
CA LYS A 127 -1.30 -27.61 -0.27
C LYS A 127 -2.50 -27.26 -1.14
N GLU A 128 -2.25 -26.69 -2.33
CA GLU A 128 -3.28 -26.24 -3.28
C GLU A 128 -3.05 -26.85 -4.65
N LYS A 129 -3.70 -27.98 -4.94
CA LYS A 129 -3.45 -28.82 -6.14
C LYS A 129 -3.53 -28.06 -7.47
N TRP A 130 -4.27 -26.96 -7.55
CA TRP A 130 -4.39 -26.15 -8.77
C TRP A 130 -3.20 -25.19 -8.96
N LYS A 131 -2.44 -24.89 -7.91
CA LYS A 131 -1.23 -24.08 -7.94
C LYS A 131 -0.03 -24.96 -8.30
N THR A 132 0.03 -25.38 -9.55
CA THR A 132 1.05 -26.35 -10.02
C THR A 132 2.40 -25.71 -10.33
N GLY A 133 2.53 -24.38 -10.24
CA GLY A 133 3.74 -23.66 -10.62
C GLY A 133 3.96 -23.61 -12.15
N ILE A 134 4.96 -22.87 -12.57
CA ILE A 134 5.32 -22.75 -14.00
C ILE A 134 6.34 -23.82 -14.39
N ILE A 135 6.46 -24.06 -15.70
CA ILE A 135 7.49 -24.95 -16.24
C ILE A 135 8.87 -24.39 -15.88
N HIS A 136 9.76 -25.22 -15.36
CA HIS A 136 11.10 -24.84 -14.87
C HIS A 136 11.09 -23.84 -13.70
N GLU A 137 10.10 -23.92 -12.80
CA GLU A 137 9.96 -23.03 -11.64
C GLU A 137 11.25 -22.93 -10.79
N GLU A 138 11.96 -24.04 -10.58
CA GLU A 138 13.21 -24.04 -9.80
C GLU A 138 14.27 -23.12 -10.42
N LYS A 139 14.45 -23.19 -11.73
CA LYS A 139 15.39 -22.33 -12.47
C LYS A 139 14.94 -20.87 -12.42
N GLU A 140 13.66 -20.61 -12.66
CA GLU A 140 13.10 -19.25 -12.60
C GLU A 140 13.27 -18.63 -11.21
N MET A 141 13.11 -19.40 -10.14
CA MET A 141 13.36 -18.94 -8.79
C MET A 141 14.84 -18.72 -8.49
N GLN A 142 15.73 -19.66 -8.90
CA GLN A 142 17.18 -19.50 -8.69
C GLN A 142 17.74 -18.24 -9.34
N ASP A 143 17.22 -17.91 -10.54
CA ASP A 143 17.62 -16.75 -11.30
C ASP A 143 16.94 -15.44 -10.81
N ALA A 144 16.00 -15.53 -9.85
CA ALA A 144 15.19 -14.41 -9.39
C ALA A 144 15.86 -13.58 -8.29
N THR A 145 17.05 -13.04 -8.56
CA THR A 145 17.75 -12.13 -7.65
C THR A 145 17.74 -10.72 -8.25
N PHE A 146 16.61 -10.01 -8.07
CA PHE A 146 16.40 -8.68 -8.62
C PHE A 146 16.15 -7.64 -7.52
N ASN A 147 17.20 -6.93 -7.11
CA ASN A 147 17.11 -5.93 -6.04
C ASN A 147 16.23 -4.72 -6.40
N GLU A 148 15.96 -4.51 -7.68
CA GLU A 148 15.17 -3.39 -8.19
C GLU A 148 13.79 -3.81 -8.70
N ILE A 149 13.42 -5.08 -8.56
CA ILE A 149 12.03 -5.52 -8.69
C ILE A 149 11.47 -5.68 -7.27
N ARG A 150 10.34 -5.06 -7.02
CA ARG A 150 9.63 -5.11 -5.75
C ARG A 150 8.25 -5.70 -5.95
N LEU A 151 7.87 -6.54 -5.02
CA LEU A 151 6.63 -7.31 -5.03
C LEU A 151 5.77 -6.88 -3.83
N PHE A 152 4.54 -6.48 -4.10
CA PHE A 152 3.52 -6.24 -3.08
C PHE A 152 2.37 -7.20 -3.32
N HIS A 153 2.12 -8.10 -2.39
CA HIS A 153 1.00 -9.03 -2.47
C HIS A 153 -0.10 -8.56 -1.52
N VAL A 154 -1.25 -8.22 -2.08
CA VAL A 154 -2.44 -7.86 -1.31
C VAL A 154 -3.07 -9.14 -0.78
N GLU A 155 -3.18 -9.28 0.53
CA GLU A 155 -3.80 -10.42 1.18
C GLU A 155 -5.33 -10.43 0.94
N HIS A 156 -5.89 -11.63 0.81
CA HIS A 156 -7.33 -11.80 0.65
C HIS A 156 -8.08 -11.34 1.90
N GLN A 157 -8.99 -10.40 1.74
CA GLN A 157 -9.83 -9.90 2.82
C GLN A 157 -11.27 -9.72 2.35
N LEU A 158 -12.21 -10.24 3.13
CA LEU A 158 -13.61 -9.94 2.94
C LEU A 158 -13.95 -8.57 3.52
N ALA A 159 -14.81 -7.83 2.84
CA ALA A 159 -15.30 -6.52 3.24
C ALA A 159 -16.83 -6.43 3.15
N PRO A 160 -17.58 -7.22 3.98
CA PRO A 160 -19.02 -7.30 3.88
C PRO A 160 -19.73 -5.98 4.22
N ASP A 161 -19.07 -5.14 5.02
CA ASP A 161 -19.62 -3.85 5.48
C ASP A 161 -19.23 -2.67 4.58
N GLY A 162 -18.54 -2.93 3.46
CA GLY A 162 -18.11 -1.91 2.52
C GLY A 162 -16.61 -1.89 2.26
N GLU A 163 -16.16 -0.89 1.50
CA GLU A 163 -14.76 -0.75 1.10
C GLU A 163 -13.86 -0.50 2.32
N LYS A 164 -12.70 -1.17 2.34
CA LYS A 164 -11.66 -0.95 3.35
C LYS A 164 -10.77 0.20 2.95
N GLU A 165 -10.34 0.98 3.93
CA GLU A 165 -9.44 2.13 3.70
C GLU A 165 -7.98 1.72 3.51
N ASP A 166 -7.62 0.48 3.89
CA ASP A 166 -6.28 -0.10 3.73
C ASP A 166 -6.39 -1.57 3.34
N CYS A 167 -5.35 -2.09 2.70
CA CYS A 167 -5.16 -3.49 2.43
C CYS A 167 -4.06 -4.06 3.34
N GLN A 168 -4.07 -5.36 3.59
CA GLN A 168 -2.92 -6.04 4.18
C GLN A 168 -1.94 -6.45 3.09
N GLY A 169 -0.66 -6.31 3.38
CA GLY A 169 0.43 -6.64 2.48
C GLY A 169 1.72 -5.90 2.86
N GLU A 170 2.80 -6.27 2.23
CA GLU A 170 4.09 -5.62 2.39
C GLU A 170 4.91 -5.63 1.09
N TRP A 171 5.75 -4.61 0.91
CA TRP A 171 6.72 -4.59 -0.18
C TRP A 171 7.90 -5.49 0.12
N ARG A 172 8.15 -6.45 -0.74
CA ARG A 172 9.26 -7.41 -0.66
C ARG A 172 10.22 -7.25 -1.84
N ILE A 173 11.50 -7.45 -1.58
CA ILE A 173 12.52 -7.52 -2.64
C ILE A 173 12.31 -8.82 -3.40
N CYS A 174 12.38 -8.78 -4.73
CA CYS A 174 12.28 -9.99 -5.56
C CYS A 174 13.50 -10.88 -5.34
N ASN A 175 13.28 -11.98 -4.67
CA ASN A 175 14.23 -13.05 -4.44
C ASN A 175 13.50 -14.42 -4.51
N PRO A 176 14.22 -15.55 -4.52
CA PRO A 176 13.59 -16.86 -4.63
C PRO A 176 12.47 -17.12 -3.61
N GLU A 177 12.63 -16.67 -2.36
CA GLU A 177 11.65 -16.91 -1.29
C GLU A 177 10.37 -16.10 -1.50
N ASN A 178 10.52 -14.80 -1.77
CA ASN A 178 9.40 -13.86 -1.92
C ASN A 178 8.64 -14.05 -3.24
N LEU A 179 9.26 -14.73 -4.21
CA LEU A 179 8.67 -14.95 -5.53
C LEU A 179 7.74 -16.17 -5.58
N LYS A 180 7.91 -17.15 -4.70
CA LYS A 180 7.22 -18.44 -4.76
C LYS A 180 5.71 -18.34 -5.01
N GLU A 181 5.03 -17.54 -4.20
CA GLU A 181 3.57 -17.38 -4.23
C GLU A 181 3.11 -16.19 -5.06
N PHE A 182 4.04 -15.45 -5.65
CA PHE A 182 3.70 -14.29 -6.46
C PHE A 182 3.21 -14.69 -7.86
N SER A 183 2.36 -13.85 -8.45
CA SER A 183 1.84 -14.00 -9.81
C SER A 183 2.94 -14.30 -10.83
N ALA A 184 2.88 -15.45 -11.46
CA ALA A 184 3.83 -15.83 -12.51
C ALA A 184 3.76 -14.88 -13.71
N ILE A 185 2.57 -14.52 -14.15
CA ILE A 185 2.36 -13.57 -15.27
C ILE A 185 2.87 -12.19 -14.88
N GLY A 186 2.51 -11.72 -13.67
CA GLY A 186 2.99 -10.43 -13.14
C GLY A 186 4.52 -10.37 -13.07
N PHE A 187 5.16 -11.42 -12.55
CA PHE A 187 6.62 -11.49 -12.46
C PHE A 187 7.30 -11.52 -13.84
N ILE A 188 6.84 -12.40 -14.76
CA ILE A 188 7.44 -12.51 -16.11
C ILE A 188 7.32 -11.18 -16.86
N PHE A 189 6.16 -10.52 -16.76
CA PHE A 189 5.94 -9.20 -17.32
C PHE A 189 6.87 -8.15 -16.68
N GLY A 190 6.92 -8.06 -15.37
CA GLY A 190 7.74 -7.09 -14.66
C GLY A 190 9.23 -7.28 -14.91
N ARG A 191 9.70 -8.54 -14.93
CA ARG A 191 11.08 -8.88 -15.29
C ARG A 191 11.41 -8.46 -16.72
N LYS A 192 10.47 -8.63 -17.68
CA LYS A 192 10.67 -8.17 -19.04
C LYS A 192 10.78 -6.67 -19.13
N LEU A 193 9.94 -5.94 -18.41
CA LEU A 193 10.02 -4.47 -18.31
C LEU A 193 11.36 -4.04 -17.72
N TYR A 194 11.74 -4.60 -16.57
CA TYR A 194 13.01 -4.30 -15.91
C TYR A 194 14.20 -4.46 -16.87
N LYS A 195 14.28 -5.61 -17.57
CA LYS A 195 15.36 -5.88 -18.54
C LYS A 195 15.31 -4.99 -19.78
N THR A 196 14.13 -4.50 -20.17
CA THR A 196 13.97 -3.69 -21.39
C THR A 196 14.18 -2.22 -21.13
N LEU A 197 13.67 -1.71 -20.01
CA LEU A 197 13.71 -0.28 -19.67
C LEU A 197 14.90 0.09 -18.79
N ASN A 198 15.49 -0.89 -18.11
CA ASN A 198 16.59 -0.71 -17.16
C ASN A 198 16.22 0.31 -16.07
N VAL A 199 15.03 0.19 -15.50
CA VAL A 199 14.49 1.00 -14.40
C VAL A 199 13.88 0.10 -13.33
N PRO A 200 13.83 0.53 -12.07
CA PRO A 200 13.13 -0.21 -11.01
C PRO A 200 11.67 -0.50 -11.38
N VAL A 201 11.17 -1.65 -10.94
CA VAL A 201 9.79 -2.07 -11.21
C VAL A 201 9.10 -2.51 -9.91
N GLY A 202 7.97 -1.91 -9.60
CA GLY A 202 7.05 -2.31 -8.55
C GLY A 202 5.86 -3.06 -9.13
N LEU A 203 5.59 -4.25 -8.61
CA LEU A 203 4.46 -5.08 -8.99
C LEU A 203 3.53 -5.22 -7.80
N ILE A 204 2.29 -4.79 -7.96
CA ILE A 204 1.25 -4.91 -6.94
C ILE A 204 0.29 -6.01 -7.40
N GLN A 205 0.29 -7.14 -6.70
CA GLN A 205 -0.64 -8.23 -6.98
C GLN A 205 -1.87 -8.08 -6.11
N SER A 206 -3.04 -7.90 -6.76
CA SER A 206 -4.36 -7.94 -6.14
C SER A 206 -5.21 -8.91 -6.93
N THR A 207 -5.23 -10.17 -6.50
CA THR A 207 -5.84 -11.28 -7.25
C THR A 207 -6.67 -12.15 -6.34
N TRP A 208 -7.74 -12.76 -6.86
CA TRP A 208 -8.53 -13.75 -6.13
C TRP A 208 -9.19 -14.72 -7.11
N GLY A 209 -8.68 -15.94 -7.18
CA GLY A 209 -9.20 -16.99 -8.05
C GLY A 209 -10.64 -17.39 -7.73
N GLY A 210 -11.40 -17.71 -8.74
CA GLY A 210 -12.80 -18.10 -8.61
C GLY A 210 -13.79 -16.96 -8.41
N THR A 211 -13.33 -15.70 -8.46
CA THR A 211 -14.21 -14.53 -8.36
C THR A 211 -14.90 -14.19 -9.68
N HIS A 212 -16.09 -13.63 -9.61
CA HIS A 212 -16.84 -13.12 -10.76
C HIS A 212 -16.40 -11.68 -11.12
N ALA A 213 -16.76 -11.22 -12.32
CA ALA A 213 -16.41 -9.88 -12.81
C ALA A 213 -16.95 -8.75 -11.89
N GLU A 214 -18.10 -8.98 -11.29
CA GLU A 214 -18.75 -8.07 -10.35
C GLU A 214 -17.88 -7.77 -9.11
N SER A 215 -17.07 -8.75 -8.68
CA SER A 215 -16.14 -8.56 -7.55
C SER A 215 -15.03 -7.54 -7.85
N TRP A 216 -14.83 -7.21 -9.11
CA TRP A 216 -13.82 -6.27 -9.61
C TRP A 216 -14.42 -4.96 -10.14
N THR A 217 -15.74 -4.82 -9.98
CA THR A 217 -16.49 -3.66 -10.45
C THR A 217 -17.04 -2.90 -9.26
N SER A 218 -16.84 -1.57 -9.22
CA SER A 218 -17.36 -0.77 -8.12
C SER A 218 -18.90 -0.81 -8.08
N MET A 219 -19.45 -0.74 -6.87
CA MET A 219 -20.90 -0.71 -6.68
C MET A 219 -21.58 0.44 -7.43
N GLU A 220 -20.89 1.57 -7.58
CA GLU A 220 -21.38 2.73 -8.36
C GLU A 220 -21.55 2.37 -9.84
N VAL A 221 -20.55 1.74 -10.44
CA VAL A 221 -20.61 1.30 -11.84
C VAL A 221 -21.70 0.25 -12.03
N MET A 222 -21.81 -0.73 -11.14
CA MET A 222 -22.83 -1.77 -11.24
C MET A 222 -24.27 -1.22 -11.15
N LYS A 223 -24.49 -0.25 -10.27
CA LYS A 223 -25.83 0.38 -10.15
C LYS A 223 -26.22 1.21 -11.39
N ASN A 224 -25.26 1.78 -12.06
CA ASN A 224 -25.48 2.64 -13.24
C ASN A 224 -25.47 1.87 -14.56
N ASN A 225 -25.04 0.62 -14.56
CA ASN A 225 -24.98 -0.26 -15.74
C ASN A 225 -25.54 -1.65 -15.38
N PRO A 226 -26.89 -1.78 -15.26
CA PRO A 226 -27.54 -3.03 -14.91
C PRO A 226 -27.43 -4.12 -15.99
#